data_f8f2ca98f4b43c73a247eb94cb3de877
#
_entry.id   f8f2ca98f4b43c73a247eb94cb3de877
#
_cell.length_a   1.000
_cell.length_b   1.000
_cell.length_c   1.000
_cell.angle_alpha   90.00
_cell.angle_beta   90.00
_cell.angle_gamma   90.00
#
_symmetry.space_group_name_H-M   'P 1'
#
loop_
_entity.id
_entity.type
_entity.pdbx_description
1 polymer ?
#
loop_
_entity_poly.entity_id
_entity_poly.type
_entity_poly.pdbx_seq_one_letter_code
_entity_poly.pdbx_strand_id
1 'polypeptide(L)'
;MLASTLVATSAGIVLLFGSIHLLYTLHGNKLHPRDPAVLAAMQQTHPVITRQTTMWRANHGFNITHSMGLMLFGLVYGYLALAQPALLWRSAFLQALGVVTLLIYVVVARRYFFRIPFVGMVAATALYAVALTIRLVSG
;
A
#
# COMPACT_ATOMS: atom_id res chain seq x y z
N MET A 1 17.74 -14.29 -10.92
CA MET A 1 16.93 -13.40 -11.80
C MET A 1 15.44 -13.55 -11.55
N LEU A 2 14.81 -14.72 -11.68
CA LEU A 2 13.36 -14.90 -11.52
C LEU A 2 12.80 -14.37 -10.18
N ALA A 3 13.42 -14.70 -9.05
CA ALA A 3 12.97 -14.23 -7.74
C ALA A 3 12.94 -12.70 -7.63
N SER A 4 13.98 -12.02 -8.13
CA SER A 4 14.01 -10.54 -8.13
C SER A 4 12.92 -9.94 -9.04
N THR A 5 12.65 -10.55 -10.19
CA THR A 5 11.56 -10.12 -11.07
C THR A 5 10.19 -10.24 -10.38
N LEU A 6 9.95 -11.34 -9.65
CA LEU A 6 8.71 -11.53 -8.90
C LEU A 6 8.54 -10.50 -7.78
N VAL A 7 9.61 -10.16 -7.03
CA VAL A 7 9.57 -9.08 -6.04
C VAL A 7 9.31 -7.74 -6.72
N ALA A 8 9.96 -7.44 -7.84
CA ALA A 8 9.73 -6.20 -8.59
C ALA A 8 8.27 -6.10 -9.08
N THR A 9 7.69 -7.20 -9.57
CA THR A 9 6.29 -7.24 -9.99
C THR A 9 5.34 -7.03 -8.79
N SER A 10 5.60 -7.68 -7.66
CA SER A 10 4.87 -7.46 -6.42
C SER A 10 4.90 -5.99 -5.99
N ALA A 11 6.09 -5.40 -5.96
CA ALA A 11 6.31 -4.00 -5.62
C ALA A 11 5.59 -3.05 -6.62
N GLY A 12 5.62 -3.38 -7.91
CA GLY A 12 4.92 -2.66 -8.97
C GLY A 12 3.39 -2.63 -8.78
N ILE A 13 2.80 -3.76 -8.37
CA ILE A 13 1.37 -3.82 -8.03
C ILE A 13 1.04 -2.86 -6.89
N VAL A 14 1.81 -2.89 -5.80
CA VAL A 14 1.59 -2.01 -4.64
C VAL A 14 1.78 -0.54 -5.02
N LEU A 15 2.82 -0.23 -5.80
CA LEU A 15 3.07 1.12 -6.33
C LEU A 15 1.90 1.63 -7.17
N LEU A 16 1.38 0.79 -8.05
CA LEU A 16 0.23 1.13 -8.90
C LEU A 16 -1.01 1.47 -8.07
N PHE A 17 -1.33 0.64 -7.07
CA PHE A 17 -2.46 0.91 -6.17
C PHE A 17 -2.27 2.20 -5.39
N GLY A 18 -1.07 2.46 -4.85
CA GLY A 18 -0.76 3.70 -4.15
C GLY A 18 -0.89 4.92 -5.05
N SER A 19 -0.40 4.84 -6.29
CA SER A 19 -0.47 5.94 -7.27
C SER A 19 -1.90 6.24 -7.69
N ILE A 20 -2.70 5.21 -7.99
CA ILE A 20 -4.13 5.37 -8.34
C ILE A 20 -4.91 5.94 -7.15
N HIS A 21 -4.63 5.45 -5.93
CA HIS A 21 -5.28 5.95 -4.73
C HIS A 21 -4.97 7.43 -4.48
N LEU A 22 -3.70 7.83 -4.65
CA LEU A 22 -3.29 9.23 -4.54
C LEU A 22 -4.00 10.10 -5.58
N LEU A 23 -4.05 9.63 -6.83
CA LEU A 23 -4.75 10.34 -7.90
C LEU A 23 -6.23 10.56 -7.55
N TYR A 24 -6.93 9.53 -7.05
CA TYR A 24 -8.33 9.63 -6.65
C TYR A 24 -8.54 10.48 -5.38
N THR A 25 -7.52 10.56 -4.52
CA THR A 25 -7.54 11.43 -3.35
C THR A 25 -7.43 12.90 -3.74
N LEU A 26 -6.53 13.21 -4.68
CA LEU A 26 -6.25 14.60 -5.06
C LEU A 26 -7.19 15.14 -6.13
N HIS A 27 -7.77 14.26 -6.97
CA HIS A 27 -8.57 14.67 -8.12
C HIS A 27 -9.92 13.95 -8.15
N GLY A 28 -10.99 14.74 -8.22
CA GLY A 28 -12.36 14.25 -8.34
C GLY A 28 -13.01 13.90 -7.00
N ASN A 29 -14.09 13.15 -7.08
CA ASN A 29 -14.97 12.84 -5.95
C ASN A 29 -15.08 11.35 -5.62
N LYS A 30 -14.17 10.51 -6.15
CA LYS A 30 -14.28 9.04 -6.01
C LYS A 30 -14.17 8.54 -4.58
N LEU A 31 -13.51 9.29 -3.71
CA LEU A 31 -13.37 8.98 -2.27
C LEU A 31 -14.25 9.87 -1.39
N HIS A 32 -15.17 10.63 -1.97
CA HIS A 32 -16.17 11.39 -1.22
C HIS A 32 -17.29 10.48 -0.73
N PRO A 33 -17.95 10.84 0.38
CA PRO A 33 -19.23 10.24 0.77
C PRO A 33 -20.24 10.41 -0.38
N ARG A 34 -21.08 9.40 -0.58
CA ARG A 34 -22.16 9.48 -1.60
C ARG A 34 -23.23 10.49 -1.22
N ASP A 35 -23.50 10.63 0.09
CA ASP A 35 -24.47 11.59 0.61
C ASP A 35 -23.77 12.95 0.82
N PRO A 36 -24.21 14.03 0.13
CA PRO A 36 -23.68 15.36 0.31
C PRO A 36 -23.82 15.91 1.73
N ALA A 37 -24.85 15.49 2.47
CA ALA A 37 -25.03 15.91 3.86
C ALA A 37 -23.93 15.36 4.78
N VAL A 38 -23.48 14.13 4.53
CA VAL A 38 -22.34 13.53 5.25
C VAL A 38 -21.06 14.30 4.96
N LEU A 39 -20.80 14.65 3.71
CA LEU A 39 -19.65 15.46 3.32
C LEU A 39 -19.68 16.84 4.05
N ALA A 40 -20.81 17.51 4.01
CA ALA A 40 -20.98 18.80 4.71
C ALA A 40 -20.76 18.67 6.22
N ALA A 41 -21.29 17.62 6.84
CA ALA A 41 -21.06 17.34 8.27
C ALA A 41 -19.57 17.09 8.56
N MET A 42 -18.86 16.33 7.74
CA MET A 42 -17.42 16.10 7.89
C MET A 42 -16.59 17.38 7.74
N GLN A 43 -17.03 18.32 6.91
CA GLN A 43 -16.37 19.63 6.72
C GLN A 43 -16.57 20.57 7.90
N GLN A 44 -17.64 20.41 8.67
CA GLN A 44 -18.00 21.24 9.82
C GLN A 44 -17.63 20.64 11.18
N THR A 45 -17.50 19.30 11.25
CA THR A 45 -17.21 18.57 12.50
C THR A 45 -15.71 18.38 12.69
N HIS A 46 -15.27 18.48 13.94
CA HIS A 46 -13.88 18.29 14.35
C HIS A 46 -13.67 16.90 14.97
N PRO A 47 -12.47 16.30 14.85
CA PRO A 47 -12.07 15.15 15.67
C PRO A 47 -12.15 15.50 17.17
N VAL A 48 -12.49 14.52 18.02
CA VAL A 48 -12.56 14.71 19.48
C VAL A 48 -11.24 15.23 20.06
N ILE A 49 -10.11 14.79 19.49
CA ILE A 49 -8.75 15.13 19.98
C ILE A 49 -8.38 16.61 19.74
N THR A 50 -8.98 17.28 18.73
CA THR A 50 -8.57 18.66 18.38
C THR A 50 -9.63 19.38 17.58
N ARG A 51 -9.67 20.71 17.75
CA ARG A 51 -10.49 21.60 16.92
C ARG A 51 -9.72 22.30 15.79
N GLN A 52 -8.41 22.01 15.63
CA GLN A 52 -7.55 22.66 14.63
C GLN A 52 -7.75 22.12 13.21
N THR A 53 -8.43 20.98 13.05
CA THR A 53 -8.75 20.38 11.77
C THR A 53 -10.19 19.89 11.76
N THR A 54 -10.75 19.63 10.56
CA THR A 54 -12.07 19.00 10.41
C THR A 54 -11.92 17.51 10.11
N MET A 55 -12.99 16.73 10.31
CA MET A 55 -13.01 15.30 9.95
C MET A 55 -12.68 15.09 8.47
N TRP A 56 -13.16 15.98 7.59
CA TRP A 56 -12.85 15.93 6.17
C TRP A 56 -11.35 16.12 5.88
N ARG A 57 -10.74 17.16 6.46
CA ARG A 57 -9.31 17.44 6.26
C ARG A 57 -8.43 16.31 6.82
N ALA A 58 -8.78 15.79 7.99
CA ALA A 58 -8.07 14.66 8.59
C ALA A 58 -8.17 13.42 7.69
N ASN A 59 -9.38 13.06 7.22
CA ASN A 59 -9.59 11.96 6.29
C ASN A 59 -8.78 12.13 5.00
N HIS A 60 -8.77 13.33 4.44
CA HIS A 60 -8.01 13.63 3.22
C HIS A 60 -6.51 13.44 3.43
N GLY A 61 -5.97 13.95 4.55
CA GLY A 61 -4.57 13.78 4.92
C GLY A 61 -4.19 12.29 5.13
N PHE A 62 -5.06 11.52 5.78
CA PHE A 62 -4.85 10.07 5.93
C PHE A 62 -4.81 9.33 4.59
N ASN A 63 -5.69 9.68 3.67
CA ASN A 63 -5.68 9.08 2.33
C ASN A 63 -4.38 9.40 1.57
N ILE A 64 -3.85 10.62 1.68
CA ILE A 64 -2.57 11.01 1.10
C ILE A 64 -1.43 10.19 1.72
N THR A 65 -1.32 10.15 3.05
CA THR A 65 -0.24 9.41 3.73
C THR A 65 -0.34 7.89 3.50
N HIS A 66 -1.56 7.34 3.42
CA HIS A 66 -1.77 5.95 3.03
C HIS A 66 -1.23 5.67 1.62
N SER A 67 -1.54 6.52 0.66
CA SER A 67 -1.01 6.41 -0.70
C SER A 67 0.53 6.46 -0.72
N MET A 68 1.10 7.41 0.03
CA MET A 68 2.57 7.54 0.14
C MET A 68 3.21 6.29 0.74
N GLY A 69 2.59 5.66 1.73
CA GLY A 69 3.07 4.42 2.33
C GLY A 69 3.13 3.26 1.33
N LEU A 70 2.08 3.09 0.52
CA LEU A 70 2.06 2.10 -0.57
C LEU A 70 3.12 2.41 -1.63
N MET A 71 3.24 3.67 -2.04
CA MET A 71 4.22 4.10 -3.04
C MET A 71 5.64 3.90 -2.53
N LEU A 72 5.93 4.25 -1.27
CA LEU A 72 7.24 4.06 -0.66
C LEU A 72 7.62 2.57 -0.63
N PHE A 73 6.71 1.68 -0.22
CA PHE A 73 6.93 0.24 -0.30
C PHE A 73 7.29 -0.19 -1.72
N GLY A 74 6.48 0.20 -2.70
CA GLY A 74 6.69 -0.18 -4.09
C GLY A 74 8.00 0.34 -4.67
N LEU A 75 8.38 1.59 -4.39
CA LEU A 75 9.63 2.18 -4.85
C LEU A 75 10.85 1.52 -4.20
N VAL A 76 10.82 1.33 -2.87
CA VAL A 76 11.95 0.73 -2.13
C VAL A 76 12.16 -0.72 -2.54
N TYR A 77 11.12 -1.55 -2.51
CA TYR A 77 11.26 -2.97 -2.87
C TYR A 77 11.47 -3.18 -4.37
N GLY A 78 10.92 -2.33 -5.22
CA GLY A 78 11.22 -2.31 -6.65
C GLY A 78 12.70 -1.98 -6.90
N TYR A 79 13.24 -0.94 -6.26
CA TYR A 79 14.66 -0.60 -6.33
C TYR A 79 15.56 -1.72 -5.81
N LEU A 80 15.24 -2.27 -4.63
CA LEU A 80 16.01 -3.37 -4.06
C LEU A 80 16.04 -4.58 -4.99
N ALA A 81 14.91 -4.95 -5.56
CA ALA A 81 14.81 -6.10 -6.44
C ALA A 81 15.56 -5.92 -7.78
N LEU A 82 15.53 -4.72 -8.36
CA LEU A 82 16.06 -4.45 -9.68
C LEU A 82 17.51 -3.95 -9.65
N ALA A 83 17.84 -3.04 -8.72
CA ALA A 83 19.14 -2.38 -8.66
C ALA A 83 20.06 -2.92 -7.54
N GLN A 84 19.50 -3.47 -6.46
CA GLN A 84 20.26 -3.94 -5.31
C GLN A 84 19.84 -5.35 -4.84
N PRO A 85 19.74 -6.35 -5.75
CA PRO A 85 19.26 -7.68 -5.37
C PRO A 85 20.15 -8.36 -4.32
N ALA A 86 21.45 -8.11 -4.34
CA ALA A 86 22.36 -8.67 -3.36
C ALA A 86 22.04 -8.20 -1.93
N LEU A 87 21.68 -6.92 -1.76
CA LEU A 87 21.27 -6.36 -0.47
C LEU A 87 19.96 -7.00 0.01
N LEU A 88 18.96 -7.09 -0.87
CA LEU A 88 17.67 -7.70 -0.55
C LEU A 88 17.84 -9.15 -0.07
N TRP A 89 18.60 -9.97 -0.84
CA TRP A 89 18.71 -11.40 -0.57
C TRP A 89 19.68 -11.77 0.56
N ARG A 90 20.59 -10.86 0.95
CA ARG A 90 21.45 -11.06 2.13
C ARG A 90 20.81 -10.60 3.44
N SER A 91 19.78 -9.77 3.39
CA SER A 91 19.15 -9.19 4.57
C SER A 91 17.85 -9.91 4.92
N ALA A 92 17.90 -10.82 5.90
CA ALA A 92 16.70 -11.44 6.46
C ALA A 92 15.70 -10.39 6.99
N PHE A 93 16.21 -9.29 7.54
CA PHE A 93 15.35 -8.17 7.98
C PHE A 93 14.52 -7.57 6.85
N LEU A 94 15.14 -7.25 5.70
CA LEU A 94 14.41 -6.69 4.56
C LEU A 94 13.38 -7.67 4.00
N GLN A 95 13.74 -8.96 3.93
CA GLN A 95 12.81 -9.99 3.49
C GLN A 95 11.60 -10.12 4.43
N ALA A 96 11.84 -10.19 5.73
CA ALA A 96 10.79 -10.26 6.74
C ALA A 96 9.91 -9.00 6.76
N LEU A 97 10.53 -7.81 6.68
CA LEU A 97 9.81 -6.53 6.63
C LEU A 97 8.87 -6.48 5.42
N GLY A 98 9.32 -6.94 4.25
CA GLY A 98 8.48 -7.02 3.05
C GLY A 98 7.28 -7.94 3.24
N VAL A 99 7.49 -9.15 3.76
CA VAL A 99 6.39 -10.10 4.05
C VAL A 99 5.41 -9.53 5.05
N VAL A 100 5.90 -9.03 6.19
CA VAL A 100 5.03 -8.49 7.26
C VAL A 100 4.20 -7.32 6.74
N THR A 101 4.81 -6.40 5.99
CA THR A 101 4.09 -5.25 5.41
C THR A 101 2.99 -5.70 4.45
N LEU A 102 3.29 -6.64 3.55
CA LEU A 102 2.30 -7.16 2.60
C LEU A 102 1.16 -7.89 3.31
N LEU A 103 1.46 -8.71 4.33
CA LEU A 103 0.43 -9.37 5.13
C LEU A 103 -0.47 -8.38 5.86
N ILE A 104 0.09 -7.31 6.43
CA ILE A 104 -0.68 -6.23 7.04
C ILE A 104 -1.59 -5.58 5.99
N TYR A 105 -1.09 -5.30 4.79
CA TYR A 105 -1.91 -4.75 3.71
C TYR A 105 -3.06 -5.68 3.30
N VAL A 106 -2.83 -7.00 3.24
CA VAL A 106 -3.89 -7.98 2.98
C VAL A 106 -4.96 -7.95 4.07
N VAL A 107 -4.55 -7.95 5.35
CA VAL A 107 -5.49 -7.92 6.48
C VAL A 107 -6.31 -6.64 6.49
N VAL A 108 -5.65 -5.48 6.29
CA VAL A 108 -6.31 -4.17 6.22
C VAL A 108 -7.27 -4.12 5.03
N ALA A 109 -6.82 -4.56 3.85
CA ALA A 109 -7.65 -4.57 2.66
C ALA A 109 -8.88 -5.49 2.81
N ARG A 110 -8.71 -6.65 3.46
CA ARG A 110 -9.82 -7.59 3.74
C ARG A 110 -10.85 -7.02 4.70
N ARG A 111 -10.40 -6.26 5.69
CA ARG A 111 -11.25 -5.78 6.79
C ARG A 111 -11.96 -4.47 6.50
N TYR A 112 -11.31 -3.58 5.73
CA TYR A 112 -11.72 -2.17 5.63
C TYR A 112 -12.00 -1.72 4.20
N PHE A 113 -11.59 -2.48 3.18
CA PHE A 113 -11.76 -2.08 1.80
C PHE A 113 -12.65 -3.04 1.01
N PHE A 114 -12.82 -2.76 -0.27
CA PHE A 114 -13.58 -3.57 -1.20
C PHE A 114 -12.70 -4.58 -1.93
N ARG A 115 -13.31 -5.43 -2.78
CA ARG A 115 -12.66 -6.59 -3.39
C ARG A 115 -11.40 -6.29 -4.20
N ILE A 116 -11.38 -5.17 -4.95
CA ILE A 116 -10.27 -4.88 -5.89
C ILE A 116 -8.92 -4.70 -5.17
N PRO A 117 -8.76 -3.78 -4.19
CA PRO A 117 -7.50 -3.67 -3.46
C PRO A 117 -7.14 -4.95 -2.69
N PHE A 118 -8.13 -5.68 -2.15
CA PHE A 118 -7.87 -6.94 -1.47
C PHE A 118 -7.22 -7.98 -2.41
N VAL A 119 -7.80 -8.21 -3.59
CA VAL A 119 -7.24 -9.16 -4.57
C VAL A 119 -5.85 -8.71 -5.04
N GLY A 120 -5.65 -7.42 -5.26
CA GLY A 120 -4.35 -6.86 -5.62
C GLY A 120 -3.27 -7.11 -4.56
N MET A 121 -3.60 -6.90 -3.27
CA MET A 121 -2.65 -7.16 -2.18
C MET A 121 -2.37 -8.65 -2.00
N VAL A 122 -3.36 -9.52 -2.18
CA VAL A 122 -3.17 -10.99 -2.17
C VAL A 122 -2.23 -11.40 -3.31
N ALA A 123 -2.44 -10.90 -4.52
CA ALA A 123 -1.58 -11.20 -5.66
C ALA A 123 -0.13 -10.73 -5.43
N ALA A 124 0.07 -9.49 -4.94
CA ALA A 124 1.38 -8.98 -4.59
C ALA A 124 2.08 -9.84 -3.53
N THR A 125 1.35 -10.22 -2.48
CA THR A 125 1.87 -11.08 -1.40
C THR A 125 2.26 -12.47 -1.92
N ALA A 126 1.43 -13.08 -2.77
CA ALA A 126 1.71 -14.38 -3.36
C ALA A 126 2.98 -14.35 -4.22
N LEU A 127 3.15 -13.34 -5.06
CA LEU A 127 4.36 -13.15 -5.88
C LEU A 127 5.61 -13.00 -5.02
N TYR A 128 5.53 -12.23 -3.95
CA TYR A 128 6.64 -12.04 -3.02
C TYR A 128 6.99 -13.34 -2.29
N ALA A 129 5.99 -14.08 -1.81
CA ALA A 129 6.17 -15.37 -1.13
C ALA A 129 6.81 -16.41 -2.05
N VAL A 130 6.35 -16.52 -3.31
CA VAL A 130 6.95 -17.40 -4.31
C VAL A 130 8.41 -17.02 -4.58
N ALA A 131 8.73 -15.72 -4.64
CA ALA A 131 10.12 -15.26 -4.79
C ALA A 131 11.02 -15.72 -3.66
N LEU A 132 10.55 -15.62 -2.40
CA LEU A 132 11.28 -16.11 -1.23
C LEU A 132 11.47 -17.63 -1.27
N THR A 133 10.44 -18.39 -1.61
CA THR A 133 10.51 -19.85 -1.73
C THR A 133 11.54 -20.26 -2.78
N ILE A 134 11.51 -19.66 -3.96
CA ILE A 134 12.51 -19.91 -5.01
C ILE A 134 13.92 -19.64 -4.49
N ARG A 135 14.10 -18.55 -3.75
CA ARG A 135 15.41 -18.17 -3.23
C ARG A 135 15.93 -19.13 -2.18
N LEU A 136 15.06 -19.62 -1.30
CA LEU A 136 15.40 -20.60 -0.27
C LEU A 136 15.78 -21.98 -0.87
N VAL A 137 15.14 -22.35 -1.98
CA VAL A 137 15.43 -23.66 -2.64
C VAL A 137 16.67 -23.59 -3.53
N SER A 138 17.01 -22.40 -4.06
CA SER A 138 18.10 -22.22 -5.03
C SER A 138 19.42 -21.71 -4.42
N GLY A 139 19.42 -21.38 -3.13
CA GLY A 139 20.60 -20.86 -2.42
C GLY A 139 21.18 -21.81 -1.50
#